data_093b6b5fb2c951fe7c198845bafe3a43
#
_entry.id   093b6b5fb2c951fe7c198845bafe3a43
#
_cell.length_a   1.000
_cell.length_b   1.000
_cell.length_c   1.000
_cell.angle_alpha   90.00
_cell.angle_beta   90.00
_cell.angle_gamma   90.00
#
_symmetry.space_group_name_H-M   'P 1'
#
loop_
_entity.id
_entity.type
_entity.pdbx_description
1 polymer ?
#
loop_
_entity_poly.entity_id
_entity_poly.type
_entity_poly.pdbx_seq_one_letter_code
_entity_poly.pdbx_strand_id
1 'polypeptide(L)'
;MIAHEKIYDELKDQLINAYNQVSIGDPLDPNTLMGPLINENAITSYEKALERVVESGGNILCGGERIDQNGNFVTPAIAEVQNEWDIVQEETFAPILYLIKYKTIDEALNLHNDVPQGLSSSIFTNNIQNAEYFLSHRGSDCGIANVNIGTSGAEIGGAFGGEKETGGGRESGSDSWKQYMRRQTNTINWSSDLPLAQGIEFNLDK
;
A
#
# COMPACT_ATOMS: atom_id res chain seq x y z
N MET A 1 -8.82 -4.99 -2.71
CA MET A 1 -9.89 -3.94 -2.75
C MET A 1 -11.00 -4.37 -1.80
N ILE A 2 -11.45 -3.46 -0.91
CA ILE A 2 -12.50 -3.70 0.07
C ILE A 2 -13.73 -2.92 -0.39
N ALA A 3 -14.83 -3.60 -0.73
CA ALA A 3 -16.01 -3.00 -1.35
C ALA A 3 -17.27 -3.17 -0.48
N HIS A 4 -18.03 -2.07 -0.32
CA HIS A 4 -19.27 -2.10 0.47
C HIS A 4 -20.32 -3.02 -0.15
N GLU A 5 -20.99 -3.84 0.68
CA GLU A 5 -21.93 -4.88 0.22
C GLU A 5 -23.02 -4.39 -0.74
N LYS A 6 -23.47 -3.11 -0.60
CA LYS A 6 -24.53 -2.54 -1.45
C LYS A 6 -24.11 -2.29 -2.90
N ILE A 7 -22.81 -2.14 -3.17
CA ILE A 7 -22.28 -1.89 -4.52
C ILE A 7 -21.40 -3.06 -5.00
N TYR A 8 -21.16 -4.05 -4.16
CA TYR A 8 -20.19 -5.10 -4.38
C TYR A 8 -20.43 -5.86 -5.70
N ASP A 9 -21.64 -6.33 -5.93
CA ASP A 9 -21.94 -7.16 -7.09
C ASP A 9 -21.87 -6.35 -8.39
N GLU A 10 -22.40 -5.11 -8.42
CA GLU A 10 -22.24 -4.21 -9.56
C GLU A 10 -20.78 -3.85 -9.83
N LEU A 11 -20.04 -3.51 -8.79
CA LEU A 11 -18.61 -3.17 -8.90
C LEU A 11 -17.80 -4.36 -9.40
N LYS A 12 -18.08 -5.57 -8.90
CA LYS A 12 -17.45 -6.81 -9.34
C LYS A 12 -17.62 -7.02 -10.84
N ASP A 13 -18.85 -6.91 -11.35
CA ASP A 13 -19.14 -7.10 -12.76
C ASP A 13 -18.43 -6.05 -13.64
N GLN A 14 -18.41 -4.80 -13.21
CA GLN A 14 -17.69 -3.71 -13.89
C GLN A 14 -16.17 -3.94 -13.89
N LEU A 15 -15.60 -4.41 -12.79
CA LEU A 15 -14.18 -4.73 -12.70
C LEU A 15 -13.79 -5.89 -13.62
N ILE A 16 -14.59 -6.97 -13.64
CA ILE A 16 -14.36 -8.10 -14.55
C ILE A 16 -14.37 -7.62 -16.01
N ASN A 17 -15.36 -6.80 -16.37
CA ASN A 17 -15.44 -6.23 -17.71
C ASN A 17 -14.23 -5.35 -18.04
N ALA A 18 -13.75 -4.54 -17.10
CA ALA A 18 -12.57 -3.70 -17.28
C ALA A 18 -11.29 -4.54 -17.45
N TYR A 19 -11.11 -5.57 -16.62
CA TYR A 19 -9.93 -6.45 -16.67
C TYR A 19 -9.86 -7.24 -17.99
N ASN A 20 -10.98 -7.67 -18.52
CA ASN A 20 -11.05 -8.34 -19.82
C ASN A 20 -10.70 -7.45 -21.02
N GLN A 21 -10.62 -6.13 -20.83
CA GLN A 21 -10.23 -5.17 -21.86
C GLN A 21 -8.76 -4.74 -21.77
N VAL A 22 -8.00 -5.24 -20.78
CA VAL A 22 -6.59 -4.90 -20.64
C VAL A 22 -5.78 -5.39 -21.84
N SER A 23 -5.21 -4.46 -22.61
CA SER A 23 -4.30 -4.79 -23.69
C SER A 23 -2.94 -5.23 -23.13
N ILE A 24 -2.52 -6.45 -23.46
CA ILE A 24 -1.30 -7.07 -22.96
C ILE A 24 -0.32 -7.26 -24.12
N GLY A 25 0.92 -6.82 -23.98
CA GLY A 25 1.89 -6.92 -25.06
C GLY A 25 3.22 -6.22 -24.79
N ASP A 26 3.88 -5.81 -25.88
CA ASP A 26 5.15 -5.11 -25.83
C ASP A 26 4.99 -3.75 -25.07
N PRO A 27 5.73 -3.50 -23.99
CA PRO A 27 5.64 -2.26 -23.25
C PRO A 27 6.10 -1.01 -24.04
N LEU A 28 6.76 -1.19 -25.19
CA LEU A 28 7.12 -0.10 -26.09
C LEU A 28 5.98 0.27 -27.08
N ASP A 29 4.94 -0.56 -27.19
CA ASP A 29 3.74 -0.21 -27.95
C ASP A 29 2.86 0.74 -27.12
N PRO A 30 2.54 1.95 -27.61
CA PRO A 30 1.70 2.93 -26.89
C PRO A 30 0.27 2.43 -26.61
N ASN A 31 -0.20 1.38 -27.26
CA ASN A 31 -1.50 0.77 -27.03
C ASN A 31 -1.46 -0.34 -25.96
N THR A 32 -0.29 -0.77 -25.52
CA THR A 32 -0.14 -1.76 -24.46
C THR A 32 -0.38 -1.13 -23.10
N LEU A 33 -1.30 -1.71 -22.33
CA LEU A 33 -1.57 -1.28 -20.95
C LEU A 33 -0.75 -2.09 -19.94
N MET A 34 -0.52 -3.37 -20.20
CA MET A 34 0.24 -4.25 -19.31
C MET A 34 1.32 -5.02 -20.08
N GLY A 35 2.57 -4.86 -19.65
CA GLY A 35 3.73 -5.59 -20.15
C GLY A 35 3.92 -6.95 -19.46
N PRO A 36 5.06 -7.65 -19.72
CA PRO A 36 5.38 -8.93 -19.09
C PRO A 36 5.77 -8.78 -17.63
N LEU A 37 5.65 -9.86 -16.87
CA LEU A 37 6.30 -10.00 -15.57
C LEU A 37 7.83 -10.06 -15.73
N ILE A 38 8.55 -9.71 -14.65
CA ILE A 38 10.00 -9.52 -14.73
C ILE A 38 10.77 -10.79 -15.11
N ASN A 39 10.32 -11.95 -14.66
CA ASN A 39 10.98 -13.24 -14.91
C ASN A 39 10.04 -14.42 -14.65
N GLU A 40 10.53 -15.64 -14.90
CA GLU A 40 9.80 -16.89 -14.69
C GLU A 40 9.42 -17.16 -13.23
N ASN A 41 10.23 -16.69 -12.27
CA ASN A 41 9.89 -16.81 -10.84
C ASN A 41 8.64 -16.00 -10.50
N ALA A 42 8.44 -14.84 -11.13
CA ALA A 42 7.24 -14.04 -10.95
C ALA A 42 5.99 -14.73 -11.51
N ILE A 43 6.12 -15.45 -12.65
CA ILE A 43 5.06 -16.32 -13.18
C ILE A 43 4.71 -17.41 -12.16
N THR A 44 5.72 -18.12 -11.67
CA THR A 44 5.52 -19.19 -10.68
C THR A 44 4.86 -18.67 -9.39
N SER A 45 5.25 -17.47 -8.92
CA SER A 45 4.63 -16.84 -7.74
C SER A 45 3.17 -16.46 -8.02
N TYR A 46 2.90 -15.94 -9.20
CA TYR A 46 1.54 -15.61 -9.64
C TYR A 46 0.62 -16.84 -9.66
N GLU A 47 1.05 -17.94 -10.32
CA GLU A 47 0.31 -19.18 -10.41
C GLU A 47 0.05 -19.80 -9.03
N LYS A 48 1.08 -19.88 -8.17
CA LYS A 48 0.95 -20.39 -6.80
C LYS A 48 0.03 -19.54 -5.94
N ALA A 49 0.03 -18.22 -6.12
CA ALA A 49 -0.87 -17.36 -5.37
C ALA A 49 -2.34 -17.67 -5.71
N LEU A 50 -2.66 -17.87 -6.98
CA LEU A 50 -4.01 -18.22 -7.42
C LEU A 50 -4.40 -19.63 -6.97
N GLU A 51 -3.49 -20.61 -7.01
CA GLU A 51 -3.72 -21.95 -6.46
C GLU A 51 -4.08 -21.88 -4.98
N ARG A 52 -3.30 -21.14 -4.17
CA ARG A 52 -3.57 -20.93 -2.72
C ARG A 52 -4.89 -20.23 -2.46
N VAL A 53 -5.31 -19.30 -3.31
CA VAL A 53 -6.64 -18.68 -3.22
C VAL A 53 -7.72 -19.74 -3.35
N VAL A 54 -7.62 -20.61 -4.37
CA VAL A 54 -8.60 -21.68 -4.60
C VAL A 54 -8.59 -22.72 -3.45
N GLU A 55 -7.41 -23.13 -2.99
CA GLU A 55 -7.23 -24.05 -1.86
C GLU A 55 -7.84 -23.49 -0.56
N SER A 56 -7.78 -22.16 -0.36
CA SER A 56 -8.40 -21.47 0.77
C SER A 56 -9.93 -21.32 0.63
N GLY A 57 -10.51 -21.71 -0.51
CA GLY A 57 -11.95 -21.62 -0.77
C GLY A 57 -12.38 -20.35 -1.49
N GLY A 58 -11.44 -19.58 -2.05
CA GLY A 58 -11.70 -18.40 -2.87
C GLY A 58 -12.09 -18.71 -4.30
N ASN A 59 -12.53 -17.70 -5.02
CA ASN A 59 -12.94 -17.82 -6.42
C ASN A 59 -12.12 -16.89 -7.30
N ILE A 60 -11.55 -17.41 -8.36
CA ILE A 60 -10.98 -16.59 -9.44
C ILE A 60 -12.12 -16.14 -10.34
N LEU A 61 -12.34 -14.84 -10.42
CA LEU A 61 -13.46 -14.24 -11.15
C LEU A 61 -13.16 -13.98 -12.62
N CYS A 62 -11.89 -13.64 -12.93
CA CYS A 62 -11.39 -13.50 -14.29
C CYS A 62 -9.87 -13.55 -14.30
N GLY A 63 -9.29 -13.76 -15.48
CA GLY A 63 -7.84 -13.88 -15.69
C GLY A 63 -7.24 -15.10 -15.01
N GLY A 64 -5.99 -15.00 -14.60
CA GLY A 64 -5.33 -16.10 -13.90
C GLY A 64 -4.54 -17.05 -14.80
N GLU A 65 -4.36 -16.71 -16.06
CA GLU A 65 -3.74 -17.57 -17.05
C GLU A 65 -2.38 -17.02 -17.53
N ARG A 66 -1.44 -17.94 -17.75
CA ARG A 66 -0.23 -17.64 -18.50
C ARG A 66 -0.59 -17.56 -19.99
N ILE A 67 -0.09 -16.53 -20.67
CA ILE A 67 -0.30 -16.36 -22.12
C ILE A 67 0.78 -17.12 -22.87
N ASP A 68 0.36 -18.00 -23.80
CA ASP A 68 1.29 -18.79 -24.64
C ASP A 68 1.91 -17.93 -25.75
N GLN A 69 2.90 -17.12 -25.32
CA GLN A 69 3.72 -16.31 -26.22
C GLN A 69 5.14 -16.18 -25.66
N ASN A 70 6.07 -15.72 -26.50
CA ASN A 70 7.44 -15.50 -26.06
C ASN A 70 7.51 -14.33 -25.04
N GLY A 71 7.89 -14.64 -23.81
CA GLY A 71 7.96 -13.70 -22.68
C GLY A 71 7.11 -14.14 -21.46
N ASN A 72 7.17 -13.35 -20.40
CA ASN A 72 6.53 -13.69 -19.12
C ASN A 72 5.15 -13.02 -18.99
N PHE A 73 4.26 -13.29 -19.91
CA PHE A 73 2.95 -12.67 -19.96
C PHE A 73 1.89 -13.50 -19.24
N VAL A 74 1.04 -12.81 -18.49
CA VAL A 74 -0.14 -13.35 -17.80
C VAL A 74 -1.34 -12.45 -18.02
N THR A 75 -2.55 -12.98 -17.87
CA THR A 75 -3.77 -12.17 -17.79
C THR A 75 -3.93 -11.64 -16.37
N PRO A 76 -4.27 -10.35 -16.15
CA PRO A 76 -4.51 -9.85 -14.80
C PRO A 76 -5.72 -10.54 -14.19
N ALA A 77 -5.63 -10.90 -12.90
CA ALA A 77 -6.64 -11.68 -12.20
C ALA A 77 -7.41 -10.86 -11.17
N ILE A 78 -8.68 -11.21 -10.98
CA ILE A 78 -9.50 -10.78 -9.84
C ILE A 78 -9.91 -12.01 -9.06
N ALA A 79 -9.72 -11.99 -7.75
CA ALA A 79 -10.10 -13.09 -6.87
C ALA A 79 -10.95 -12.62 -5.67
N GLU A 80 -12.04 -13.31 -5.39
CA GLU A 80 -12.80 -13.14 -4.12
C GLU A 80 -12.08 -13.92 -3.01
N VAL A 81 -11.79 -13.21 -1.92
CA VAL A 81 -10.99 -13.74 -0.82
C VAL A 81 -11.50 -13.26 0.56
N GLN A 82 -10.96 -13.84 1.63
CA GLN A 82 -11.11 -13.33 2.99
C GLN A 82 -9.78 -12.71 3.46
N ASN A 83 -9.86 -11.64 4.26
CA ASN A 83 -8.67 -10.87 4.65
C ASN A 83 -7.67 -11.69 5.47
N GLU A 84 -8.15 -12.60 6.31
CA GLU A 84 -7.37 -13.42 7.22
C GLU A 84 -6.58 -14.56 6.55
N TRP A 85 -6.73 -14.78 5.25
CA TRP A 85 -5.97 -15.82 4.55
C TRP A 85 -4.52 -15.41 4.37
N ASP A 86 -3.59 -16.31 4.65
CA ASP A 86 -2.15 -16.05 4.55
C ASP A 86 -1.75 -15.46 3.20
N ILE A 87 -2.35 -15.96 2.11
CA ILE A 87 -2.05 -15.46 0.76
C ILE A 87 -2.46 -14.00 0.56
N VAL A 88 -3.45 -13.49 1.30
CA VAL A 88 -3.88 -12.08 1.24
C VAL A 88 -2.93 -11.18 2.05
N GLN A 89 -2.30 -11.75 3.08
CA GLN A 89 -1.34 -11.07 3.95
C GLN A 89 0.08 -11.01 3.35
N GLU A 90 0.35 -11.85 2.33
CA GLU A 90 1.64 -11.90 1.65
C GLU A 90 1.64 -11.04 0.38
N GLU A 91 2.78 -10.41 0.07
CA GLU A 91 2.95 -9.68 -1.18
C GLU A 91 3.34 -10.64 -2.32
N THR A 92 2.51 -10.72 -3.38
CA THR A 92 2.78 -11.59 -4.53
C THR A 92 3.61 -10.93 -5.63
N PHE A 93 3.62 -9.61 -5.71
CA PHE A 93 4.28 -8.84 -6.79
C PHE A 93 3.82 -9.23 -8.21
N ALA A 94 2.52 -9.44 -8.38
CA ALA A 94 1.89 -9.85 -9.62
C ALA A 94 0.51 -9.19 -9.79
N PRO A 95 -0.06 -9.15 -11.00
CA PRO A 95 -1.32 -8.46 -11.28
C PRO A 95 -2.54 -9.23 -10.77
N ILE A 96 -2.69 -9.35 -9.46
CA ILE A 96 -3.84 -9.95 -8.78
C ILE A 96 -4.56 -8.90 -7.96
N LEU A 97 -5.86 -8.72 -8.19
CA LEU A 97 -6.74 -7.91 -7.36
C LEU A 97 -7.54 -8.81 -6.44
N TYR A 98 -7.30 -8.71 -5.14
CA TYR A 98 -8.14 -9.32 -4.12
C TYR A 98 -9.36 -8.46 -3.85
N LEU A 99 -10.56 -9.05 -3.88
CA LEU A 99 -11.85 -8.38 -3.66
C LEU A 99 -12.51 -8.94 -2.40
N ILE A 100 -12.77 -8.03 -1.44
CA ILE A 100 -13.31 -8.33 -0.11
C ILE A 100 -14.57 -7.50 0.10
N LYS A 101 -15.60 -8.08 0.69
CA LYS A 101 -16.87 -7.41 0.98
C LYS A 101 -16.88 -6.88 2.42
N TYR A 102 -17.48 -5.69 2.64
CA TYR A 102 -17.69 -5.12 3.97
C TYR A 102 -19.08 -4.48 4.11
N LYS A 103 -19.50 -4.22 5.37
CA LYS A 103 -20.80 -3.63 5.71
C LYS A 103 -20.73 -2.26 6.35
N THR A 104 -19.73 -2.02 7.21
CA THR A 104 -19.56 -0.77 7.95
C THR A 104 -18.18 -0.17 7.72
N ILE A 105 -18.06 1.15 7.84
CA ILE A 105 -16.75 1.82 7.67
C ILE A 105 -15.73 1.34 8.70
N ASP A 106 -16.15 1.02 9.93
CA ASP A 106 -15.27 0.48 10.97
C ASP A 106 -14.74 -0.90 10.57
N GLU A 107 -15.59 -1.78 10.02
CA GLU A 107 -15.17 -3.06 9.47
C GLU A 107 -14.16 -2.87 8.32
N ALA A 108 -14.43 -1.97 7.38
CA ALA A 108 -13.53 -1.68 6.28
C ALA A 108 -12.16 -1.22 6.77
N LEU A 109 -12.11 -0.33 7.76
CA LEU A 109 -10.85 0.16 8.32
C LEU A 109 -10.10 -0.91 9.11
N ASN A 110 -10.82 -1.77 9.83
CA ASN A 110 -10.20 -2.90 10.51
C ASN A 110 -9.57 -3.87 9.51
N LEU A 111 -10.29 -4.30 8.47
CA LEU A 111 -9.76 -5.15 7.40
C LEU A 111 -8.59 -4.48 6.67
N HIS A 112 -8.69 -3.16 6.40
CA HIS A 112 -7.65 -2.40 5.75
C HIS A 112 -6.35 -2.35 6.55
N ASN A 113 -6.44 -2.16 7.86
CA ASN A 113 -5.28 -2.05 8.72
C ASN A 113 -4.73 -3.41 9.20
N ASP A 114 -5.51 -4.49 9.07
CA ASP A 114 -5.14 -5.85 9.47
C ASP A 114 -4.33 -6.55 8.37
N VAL A 115 -3.23 -5.91 7.98
CA VAL A 115 -2.19 -6.42 7.07
C VAL A 115 -0.82 -5.91 7.53
N PRO A 116 0.28 -6.64 7.29
CA PRO A 116 1.62 -6.22 7.73
C PRO A 116 2.17 -5.01 6.96
N GLN A 117 1.67 -4.73 5.76
CA GLN A 117 2.13 -3.62 4.92
C GLN A 117 1.34 -2.33 5.19
N GLY A 118 1.96 -1.17 4.97
CA GLY A 118 1.35 0.14 5.15
C GLY A 118 1.92 1.20 4.20
N LEU A 119 2.09 0.88 2.92
CA LEU A 119 2.70 1.80 1.96
C LEU A 119 1.71 2.84 1.47
N SER A 120 0.67 2.41 0.78
CA SER A 120 -0.29 3.30 0.11
C SER A 120 -1.71 2.78 0.22
N SER A 121 -2.65 3.70 0.41
CA SER A 121 -4.06 3.41 0.57
C SER A 121 -4.94 4.46 -0.11
N SER A 122 -6.19 4.10 -0.38
CA SER A 122 -7.16 5.03 -0.93
C SER A 122 -8.58 4.68 -0.49
N ILE A 123 -9.39 5.70 -0.24
CA ILE A 123 -10.84 5.59 -0.09
C ILE A 123 -11.54 6.30 -1.25
N PHE A 124 -12.56 5.65 -1.82
CA PHE A 124 -13.47 6.25 -2.79
C PHE A 124 -14.82 6.48 -2.12
N THR A 125 -15.18 7.74 -1.89
CA THR A 125 -16.40 8.10 -1.16
C THR A 125 -16.88 9.52 -1.50
N ASN A 126 -18.20 9.71 -1.49
CA ASN A 126 -18.84 11.04 -1.53
C ASN A 126 -19.21 11.54 -0.12
N ASN A 127 -18.97 10.73 0.92
CA ASN A 127 -19.25 11.10 2.30
C ASN A 127 -18.01 11.72 2.94
N ILE A 128 -18.05 13.02 3.23
CA ILE A 128 -16.94 13.75 3.84
C ILE A 128 -16.56 13.19 5.22
N GLN A 129 -17.52 12.69 6.00
CA GLN A 129 -17.23 12.11 7.31
C GLN A 129 -16.41 10.83 7.19
N ASN A 130 -16.70 9.99 6.18
CA ASN A 130 -15.92 8.80 5.92
C ASN A 130 -14.51 9.15 5.42
N ALA A 131 -14.37 10.18 4.58
CA ALA A 131 -13.07 10.65 4.11
C ALA A 131 -12.20 11.18 5.28
N GLU A 132 -12.77 12.04 6.12
CA GLU A 132 -12.10 12.57 7.31
C GLU A 132 -11.74 11.46 8.32
N TYR A 133 -12.63 10.48 8.50
CA TYR A 133 -12.36 9.34 9.37
C TYR A 133 -11.19 8.50 8.83
N PHE A 134 -11.17 8.22 7.52
CA PHE A 134 -10.08 7.49 6.86
C PHE A 134 -8.73 8.20 6.99
N LEU A 135 -8.70 9.54 6.93
CA LEU A 135 -7.48 10.35 7.07
C LEU A 135 -7.07 10.65 8.52
N SER A 136 -7.94 10.34 9.49
CA SER A 136 -7.66 10.61 10.90
C SER A 136 -6.66 9.61 11.50
N HIS A 137 -6.20 9.90 12.72
CA HIS A 137 -5.35 8.99 13.52
C HIS A 137 -6.00 7.63 13.84
N ARG A 138 -7.31 7.48 13.59
CA ARG A 138 -8.09 6.23 13.74
C ARG A 138 -8.36 5.55 12.40
N GLY A 139 -7.93 6.16 11.32
CA GLY A 139 -8.18 5.71 9.96
C GLY A 139 -7.07 4.82 9.40
N SER A 140 -6.59 5.17 8.20
CA SER A 140 -5.60 4.38 7.48
C SER A 140 -4.22 4.44 8.12
N ASP A 141 -3.64 3.28 8.43
CA ASP A 141 -2.26 3.11 8.92
C ASP A 141 -1.30 2.89 7.73
N CYS A 142 -1.29 3.85 6.81
CA CYS A 142 -0.41 3.87 5.65
C CYS A 142 0.35 5.19 5.54
N GLY A 143 1.53 5.15 4.95
CA GLY A 143 2.32 6.35 4.68
C GLY A 143 1.70 7.28 3.66
N ILE A 144 0.88 6.74 2.74
CA ILE A 144 0.10 7.48 1.75
C ILE A 144 -1.37 7.10 1.92
N ALA A 145 -2.22 8.09 2.17
CA ALA A 145 -3.66 7.93 2.30
C ALA A 145 -4.38 8.91 1.37
N ASN A 146 -5.00 8.39 0.32
CA ASN A 146 -5.63 9.18 -0.73
C ASN A 146 -7.16 9.14 -0.63
N VAL A 147 -7.82 10.15 -1.16
CA VAL A 147 -9.28 10.21 -1.28
C VAL A 147 -9.66 10.45 -2.73
N ASN A 148 -10.47 9.56 -3.29
CA ASN A 148 -11.00 9.61 -4.66
C ASN A 148 -9.92 9.66 -5.77
N ILE A 149 -8.74 9.11 -5.47
CA ILE A 149 -7.65 8.89 -6.42
C ILE A 149 -7.00 7.55 -6.09
N GLY A 150 -6.36 6.89 -7.08
CA GLY A 150 -5.74 5.58 -6.89
C GLY A 150 -4.55 5.58 -5.92
N THR A 151 -4.08 4.41 -5.59
CA THR A 151 -2.93 4.18 -4.68
C THR A 151 -1.57 4.27 -5.38
N SER A 152 -1.53 4.32 -6.72
CA SER A 152 -0.30 4.36 -7.51
C SER A 152 0.31 5.76 -7.53
N GLY A 153 1.44 5.88 -6.88
CA GLY A 153 2.20 7.12 -6.83
C GLY A 153 1.71 8.13 -5.80
N ALA A 154 2.61 8.98 -5.40
CA ALA A 154 2.33 10.16 -4.59
C ALA A 154 2.35 11.40 -5.48
N GLU A 155 1.61 12.44 -5.09
CA GLU A 155 1.74 13.76 -5.70
C GLU A 155 3.18 14.26 -5.55
N ILE A 156 3.73 14.91 -6.60
CA ILE A 156 5.17 15.20 -6.71
C ILE A 156 5.73 16.11 -5.59
N GLY A 157 4.92 16.81 -4.86
CA GLY A 157 5.31 17.59 -3.67
C GLY A 157 5.25 16.80 -2.37
N GLY A 158 4.70 15.59 -2.38
CA GLY A 158 4.52 14.73 -1.23
C GLY A 158 5.76 13.88 -0.90
N ALA A 159 5.95 13.56 0.37
CA ALA A 159 6.95 12.60 0.80
C ALA A 159 6.43 11.17 0.62
N PHE A 160 7.13 10.35 -0.17
CA PHE A 160 6.79 8.96 -0.44
C PHE A 160 7.40 8.05 0.62
N GLY A 161 6.63 7.13 1.15
CA GLY A 161 7.10 6.11 2.09
C GLY A 161 5.94 5.47 2.84
N GLY A 162 6.23 4.42 3.60
CA GLY A 162 5.25 3.57 4.27
C GLY A 162 5.33 3.57 5.78
N GLU A 163 4.44 2.83 6.36
CA GLU A 163 4.38 2.48 7.78
C GLU A 163 4.47 0.95 7.93
N LYS A 164 4.48 0.45 9.15
CA LYS A 164 4.55 -0.98 9.47
C LYS A 164 5.76 -1.66 8.80
N GLU A 165 5.61 -2.83 8.17
CA GLU A 165 6.72 -3.53 7.51
C GLU A 165 7.24 -2.82 6.25
N THR A 166 6.51 -1.87 5.68
CA THR A 166 7.00 -1.03 4.58
C THR A 166 7.93 0.10 5.05
N GLY A 167 8.19 0.19 6.35
CA GLY A 167 9.14 1.11 6.97
C GLY A 167 8.58 2.51 7.20
N GLY A 168 9.23 3.28 8.08
CA GLY A 168 8.81 4.63 8.48
C GLY A 168 9.62 5.77 7.85
N GLY A 169 10.49 5.48 6.87
CA GLY A 169 11.26 6.48 6.13
C GLY A 169 10.41 7.20 5.08
N ARG A 170 10.94 8.33 4.60
CA ARG A 170 10.31 9.10 3.50
C ARG A 170 11.36 9.52 2.49
N GLU A 171 10.96 9.60 1.21
CA GLU A 171 11.77 10.08 0.11
C GLU A 171 11.00 11.03 -0.81
N SER A 172 11.62 11.56 -1.83
CA SER A 172 11.10 12.47 -2.85
C SER A 172 10.79 13.88 -2.33
N GLY A 173 9.54 14.19 -2.02
CA GLY A 173 9.09 15.55 -1.75
C GLY A 173 8.99 15.95 -0.28
N SER A 174 8.38 17.12 -0.03
CA SER A 174 8.12 17.66 1.31
C SER A 174 9.39 17.78 2.18
N ASP A 175 9.37 17.23 3.36
CA ASP A 175 10.48 17.26 4.32
C ASP A 175 11.35 15.99 4.31
N SER A 176 11.21 15.15 3.27
CA SER A 176 11.98 13.90 3.10
C SER A 176 13.50 14.13 3.13
N TRP A 177 13.97 15.33 2.73
CA TRP A 177 15.39 15.70 2.82
C TRP A 177 15.99 15.51 4.22
N LYS A 178 15.16 15.59 5.29
CA LYS A 178 15.58 15.34 6.67
C LYS A 178 16.06 13.91 6.90
N GLN A 179 15.59 12.94 6.11
CA GLN A 179 15.97 11.53 6.18
C GLN A 179 17.45 11.32 5.78
N TYR A 180 17.98 12.22 4.95
CA TYR A 180 19.37 12.18 4.47
C TYR A 180 20.31 12.94 5.37
N MET A 181 19.82 13.56 6.47
CA MET A 181 20.60 14.39 7.38
C MET A 181 20.83 13.68 8.72
N ARG A 182 22.05 13.76 9.22
CA ARG A 182 22.35 13.35 10.60
C ARG A 182 21.79 14.40 11.56
N ARG A 183 20.88 14.00 12.42
CA ARG A 183 20.35 14.86 13.47
C ARG A 183 21.35 14.95 14.62
N GLN A 184 21.70 16.18 15.04
CA GLN A 184 22.55 16.44 16.19
C GLN A 184 21.99 17.65 16.97
N THR A 185 21.89 17.51 18.28
CA THR A 185 21.56 18.62 19.18
C THR A 185 22.85 19.16 19.75
N ASN A 186 23.06 20.48 19.67
CA ASN A 186 24.24 21.19 20.20
C ASN A 186 23.78 22.27 21.15
N THR A 187 24.51 22.40 22.26
CA THR A 187 24.41 23.52 23.18
C THR A 187 25.78 24.13 23.33
N ILE A 188 25.89 25.45 23.12
CA ILE A 188 27.14 26.18 23.24
C ILE A 188 26.97 27.16 24.40
N ASN A 189 27.82 27.03 25.43
CA ASN A 189 27.93 27.99 26.49
C ASN A 189 28.95 29.06 26.11
N TRP A 190 28.51 30.32 26.02
CA TRP A 190 29.35 31.48 25.68
C TRP A 190 29.87 32.20 26.89
N SER A 191 29.45 31.83 28.13
CA SER A 191 29.94 32.43 29.36
C SER A 191 31.18 31.68 29.86
N SER A 192 31.89 32.31 30.79
CA SER A 192 32.96 31.67 31.56
C SER A 192 32.45 30.81 32.71
N ASP A 193 31.16 30.90 33.01
CA ASP A 193 30.56 30.16 34.10
C ASP A 193 30.30 28.69 33.70
N LEU A 194 30.37 27.82 34.68
CA LEU A 194 29.99 26.40 34.52
C LEU A 194 28.56 26.21 35.03
N PRO A 195 27.53 26.25 34.16
CA PRO A 195 26.15 26.04 34.59
C PRO A 195 25.95 24.57 34.93
N LEU A 196 25.95 24.27 36.22
CA LEU A 196 25.69 22.92 36.71
C LEU A 196 24.16 22.70 36.78
N ALA A 197 23.75 21.48 36.46
CA ALA A 197 22.35 21.11 36.51
C ALA A 197 21.83 21.02 37.95
N GLN A 198 20.55 21.37 38.17
CA GLN A 198 19.81 21.12 39.42
C GLN A 198 20.41 21.77 40.69
N GLY A 199 21.04 22.95 40.56
CA GLY A 199 21.55 23.66 41.71
C GLY A 199 22.72 22.99 42.42
N ILE A 200 23.48 22.15 41.70
CA ILE A 200 24.73 21.58 42.21
C ILE A 200 25.76 22.71 42.37
N GLU A 201 26.32 22.86 43.54
CA GLU A 201 27.42 23.80 43.82
C GLU A 201 28.63 23.00 44.31
N PHE A 202 29.79 23.34 43.77
CA PHE A 202 31.06 22.83 44.27
C PHE A 202 31.87 23.96 44.87
N ASN A 203 32.24 23.87 46.16
CA ASN A 203 33.23 24.74 46.77
C ASN A 203 34.62 24.28 46.32
N LEU A 204 35.13 24.91 45.29
CA LEU A 204 36.52 24.73 44.88
C LEU A 204 37.37 25.68 45.68
N ASP A 205 37.83 25.26 46.87
CA ASP A 205 38.86 26.00 47.61
C ASP A 205 40.08 26.14 46.72
N LYS A 206 40.53 27.40 46.55
CA LYS A 206 41.73 27.75 45.74
C LYS A 206 42.97 27.34 46.43
#